data_f2f6739973e6ead36dbc64dd3a6ff6ce
#
_entry.id   f2f6739973e6ead36dbc64dd3a6ff6ce
#
_cell.length_a   1.000
_cell.length_b   1.000
_cell.length_c   1.000
_cell.angle_alpha   90.00
_cell.angle_beta   90.00
_cell.angle_gamma   90.00
#
_symmetry.space_group_name_H-M   'P 1'
#
loop_
_entity.id
_entity.type
_entity.pdbx_description
1 polymer ?
#
loop_
_entity_poly.entity_id
_entity_poly.type
_entity_poly.pdbx_seq_one_letter_code
_entity_poly.pdbx_strand_id
1 'polypeptide(L)'
;MDKEKLYKLRSEATHIKPIVNVGKSGVTDQLIVELKKHIKERHLVKVKVLKSASYEDGIDAIVETLVEATKATLIDVRGTSVVLYR
;
A
#
# COMPACT_ATOMS: atom_id res chain seq x y z
N MET A 1 -6.51 10.91 11.67
CA MET A 1 -5.26 11.59 11.26
C MET A 1 -5.59 13.01 10.81
N ASP A 2 -4.86 14.01 11.26
CA ASP A 2 -5.13 15.38 10.83
C ASP A 2 -4.62 15.64 9.40
N LYS A 3 -5.11 16.73 8.82
CA LYS A 3 -4.80 17.06 7.43
C LYS A 3 -3.33 17.39 7.18
N GLU A 4 -2.69 18.05 8.13
CA GLU A 4 -1.28 18.42 7.99
C GLU A 4 -0.40 17.19 7.93
N LYS A 5 -0.64 16.22 8.80
CA LYS A 5 0.10 14.97 8.80
C LYS A 5 -0.16 14.19 7.52
N LEU A 6 -1.40 14.16 7.07
CA LEU A 6 -1.78 13.47 5.82
C LEU A 6 -1.03 14.06 4.62
N TYR A 7 -1.01 15.38 4.47
CA TYR A 7 -0.30 16.04 3.38
C TYR A 7 1.20 15.80 3.44
N LYS A 8 1.77 15.83 4.64
CA LYS A 8 3.19 15.56 4.85
C LYS A 8 3.54 14.13 4.41
N LEU A 9 2.72 13.16 4.79
CA LEU A 9 2.94 11.76 4.41
C LEU A 9 2.79 11.56 2.91
N ARG A 10 1.83 12.22 2.28
CA ARG A 10 1.68 12.18 0.82
C ARG A 10 2.89 12.75 0.11
N SER A 11 3.42 13.85 0.62
CA SER A 11 4.61 14.48 0.08
C SER A 11 5.83 13.56 0.21
N GLU A 12 6.03 12.96 1.37
CA GLU A 12 7.12 12.01 1.61
C GLU A 12 7.01 10.80 0.68
N ALA A 13 5.79 10.32 0.43
CA ALA A 13 5.54 9.15 -0.41
C ALA A 13 5.99 9.37 -1.86
N THR A 14 6.05 10.60 -2.34
CA THR A 14 6.52 10.87 -3.71
C THR A 14 8.00 10.55 -3.90
N HIS A 15 8.75 10.49 -2.80
CA HIS A 15 10.19 10.25 -2.81
C HIS A 15 10.57 8.80 -2.48
N ILE A 16 9.62 7.98 -2.08
CA ILE A 16 9.90 6.58 -1.74
C ILE A 16 9.51 5.66 -2.90
N LYS A 17 10.22 4.54 -3.01
CA LYS A 17 9.95 3.54 -4.03
C LYS A 17 9.03 2.45 -3.48
N PRO A 18 8.22 1.79 -4.33
CA PRO A 18 7.45 0.63 -3.90
C PRO A 18 8.37 -0.45 -3.36
N ILE A 19 8.01 -1.01 -2.21
CA ILE A 19 8.80 -2.06 -1.55
C ILE A 19 8.23 -3.45 -1.79
N VAL A 20 6.96 -3.52 -2.17
CA VAL A 20 6.25 -4.78 -2.43
C VAL A 20 5.39 -4.59 -3.68
N ASN A 21 5.29 -5.62 -4.49
CA ASN A 21 4.46 -5.64 -5.68
C ASN A 21 3.33 -6.65 -5.52
N VAL A 22 2.11 -6.27 -5.90
CA VAL A 22 0.97 -7.17 -6.00
C VAL A 22 0.87 -7.59 -7.47
N GLY A 23 1.12 -8.86 -7.74
CA GLY A 23 1.12 -9.38 -9.08
C GLY A 23 0.00 -10.39 -9.32
N LYS A 24 0.25 -11.34 -10.24
CA LYS A 24 -0.71 -12.35 -10.68
C LYS A 24 -1.34 -13.15 -9.54
N SER A 25 -0.58 -13.44 -8.50
CA SER A 25 -1.06 -14.20 -7.35
C SER A 25 -1.94 -13.38 -6.41
N GLY A 26 -2.07 -12.08 -6.66
CA GLY A 26 -2.86 -11.18 -5.81
C GLY A 26 -2.21 -10.94 -4.46
N VAL A 27 -3.04 -10.71 -3.45
CA VAL A 27 -2.58 -10.48 -2.08
C VAL A 27 -2.47 -11.83 -1.37
N THR A 28 -1.24 -12.34 -1.25
CA THR A 28 -0.97 -13.61 -0.59
C THR A 28 -0.62 -13.39 0.89
N ASP A 29 -0.70 -14.46 1.69
CA ASP A 29 -0.31 -14.40 3.09
C ASP A 29 1.17 -14.02 3.24
N GLN A 30 2.01 -14.55 2.37
CA GLN A 30 3.43 -14.24 2.35
C GLN A 30 3.68 -12.76 2.09
N LEU A 31 2.95 -12.18 1.14
CA LEU A 31 3.04 -10.77 0.82
C LEU A 31 2.65 -9.91 2.02
N ILE A 32 1.58 -10.29 2.72
CA ILE A 32 1.14 -9.57 3.92
C ILE A 32 2.17 -9.64 5.04
N VAL A 33 2.76 -10.80 5.27
CA VAL A 33 3.82 -10.96 6.28
C VAL A 33 5.00 -10.02 5.98
N GLU A 34 5.43 -9.99 4.73
CA GLU A 34 6.52 -9.12 4.29
C GLU A 34 6.16 -7.65 4.43
N LEU A 35 4.95 -7.28 4.00
CA LEU A 35 4.46 -5.91 4.08
C LEU A 35 4.39 -5.41 5.52
N LYS A 36 3.86 -6.23 6.43
CA LYS A 36 3.81 -5.90 7.87
C LYS A 36 5.19 -5.64 8.44
N LYS A 37 6.17 -6.41 8.03
CA LYS A 37 7.55 -6.24 8.47
C LYS A 37 8.09 -4.88 8.04
N HIS A 38 7.88 -4.49 6.80
CA HIS A 38 8.31 -3.19 6.28
C HIS A 38 7.58 -2.04 6.97
N ILE A 39 6.28 -2.18 7.22
CA ILE A 39 5.49 -1.17 7.91
C ILE A 39 6.01 -0.96 9.33
N LYS A 40 6.35 -2.05 10.02
CA LYS A 40 6.90 -1.98 11.37
C LYS A 40 8.23 -1.23 11.41
N GLU A 41 9.06 -1.43 10.40
CA GLU A 41 10.38 -0.80 10.33
C GLU A 41 10.34 0.64 9.83
N ARG A 42 9.51 0.91 8.83
CA ARG A 42 9.51 2.17 8.09
C ARG A 42 8.31 3.08 8.34
N HIS A 43 7.23 2.51 8.83
CA HIS A 43 5.94 3.16 9.07
C HIS A 43 5.22 3.60 7.79
N LEU A 44 5.87 4.35 6.90
CA LEU A 44 5.31 4.78 5.62
C LEU A 44 5.87 3.88 4.52
N VAL A 45 4.99 3.21 3.78
CA VAL A 45 5.36 2.27 2.74
C VAL A 45 4.52 2.48 1.48
N LYS A 46 5.06 2.06 0.35
CA LYS A 46 4.38 2.12 -0.94
C LYS A 46 4.30 0.73 -1.55
N VAL A 47 3.12 0.37 -2.04
CA VAL A 47 2.86 -0.92 -2.69
C VAL A 47 2.47 -0.64 -4.14
N LYS A 48 3.09 -1.36 -5.06
CA LYS A 48 2.77 -1.27 -6.48
C LYS A 48 1.84 -2.41 -6.87
N VAL A 49 0.71 -2.10 -7.47
CA VAL A 49 -0.21 -3.11 -8.03
C VAL A 49 0.12 -3.25 -9.51
N LEU A 50 0.62 -4.42 -9.90
CA LEU A 50 1.04 -4.67 -11.28
C LEU A 50 -0.16 -4.98 -12.16
N LYS A 51 -0.01 -4.77 -13.47
CA LYS A 51 -1.05 -5.09 -14.46
C LYS A 51 -1.45 -6.56 -14.46
N SER A 52 -0.53 -7.45 -14.04
CA SER A 52 -0.80 -8.88 -13.94
C SER A 52 -1.74 -9.23 -12.80
N ALA A 53 -1.97 -8.32 -11.84
CA ALA A 53 -2.94 -8.53 -10.79
C ALA A 53 -4.35 -8.39 -11.39
N SER A 54 -5.28 -9.26 -10.95
CA SER A 54 -6.66 -9.19 -11.41
C SER A 54 -7.39 -8.10 -10.63
N TYR A 55 -7.73 -7.01 -11.30
CA TYR A 55 -8.50 -5.92 -10.69
C TYR A 55 -9.49 -5.33 -11.70
N GLU A 56 -10.30 -6.22 -12.30
CA GLU A 56 -11.30 -5.83 -13.30
C GLU A 56 -12.26 -4.75 -12.81
N ASP A 57 -12.58 -4.79 -11.50
CA ASP A 57 -13.45 -3.82 -10.85
C ASP A 57 -12.65 -2.67 -10.19
N GLY A 58 -11.41 -2.47 -10.61
CA GLY A 58 -10.52 -1.48 -10.04
C GLY A 58 -9.66 -2.05 -8.92
N ILE A 59 -8.75 -1.23 -8.37
CA ILE A 59 -7.83 -1.69 -7.34
C ILE A 59 -8.38 -1.56 -5.93
N ASP A 60 -9.61 -1.05 -5.78
CA ASP A 60 -10.22 -0.79 -4.47
C ASP A 60 -10.28 -2.03 -3.58
N ALA A 61 -10.63 -3.19 -4.15
CA ALA A 61 -10.69 -4.43 -3.41
C ALA A 61 -9.31 -4.85 -2.87
N ILE A 62 -8.27 -4.64 -3.68
CA ILE A 62 -6.89 -4.93 -3.28
C ILE A 62 -6.47 -3.99 -2.16
N VAL A 63 -6.78 -2.70 -2.29
CA VAL A 63 -6.48 -1.68 -1.28
C VAL A 63 -7.15 -2.04 0.04
N GLU A 64 -8.43 -2.40 0.01
CA GLU A 64 -9.19 -2.81 1.19
C GLU A 64 -8.54 -4.00 1.89
N THR A 65 -8.16 -5.01 1.12
CA THR A 65 -7.50 -6.20 1.65
C THR A 65 -6.17 -5.84 2.32
N LEU A 66 -5.38 -4.99 1.69
CA LEU A 66 -4.10 -4.55 2.25
C LEU A 66 -4.29 -3.78 3.55
N VAL A 67 -5.25 -2.85 3.59
CA VAL A 67 -5.54 -2.05 4.78
C VAL A 67 -6.02 -2.93 5.93
N GLU A 68 -6.96 -3.83 5.68
CA GLU A 68 -7.49 -4.71 6.72
C GLU A 68 -6.44 -5.67 7.26
N ALA A 69 -5.64 -6.27 6.39
CA ALA A 69 -4.64 -7.25 6.79
C ALA A 69 -3.49 -6.63 7.57
N THR A 70 -3.10 -5.41 7.25
CA THR A 70 -1.97 -4.73 7.88
C THR A 70 -2.38 -3.80 9.02
N LYS A 71 -3.67 -3.45 9.11
CA LYS A 71 -4.19 -2.46 10.05
C LYS A 71 -3.57 -1.08 9.82
N ALA A 72 -3.08 -0.84 8.61
CA ALA A 72 -2.50 0.43 8.23
C ALA A 72 -3.57 1.43 7.81
N THR A 73 -3.21 2.70 7.81
CA THR A 73 -4.06 3.78 7.29
C THR A 73 -3.71 4.01 5.83
N LEU A 74 -4.73 4.09 4.98
CA LEU A 74 -4.56 4.44 3.57
C LEU A 74 -4.24 5.93 3.48
N ILE A 75 -3.08 6.26 2.92
CA ILE A 75 -2.64 7.64 2.76
C ILE A 75 -3.01 8.18 1.37
N ASP A 76 -2.75 7.39 0.34
CA ASP A 76 -2.98 7.82 -1.04
C ASP A 76 -3.01 6.63 -1.99
N VAL A 77 -3.67 6.81 -3.12
CA VAL A 77 -3.63 5.87 -4.25
C VAL A 77 -3.35 6.72 -5.48
N ARG A 78 -2.21 6.50 -6.11
CA ARG A 78 -1.84 7.21 -7.34
C ARG A 78 -1.63 6.20 -8.45
N GLY A 79 -2.53 6.21 -9.44
CA GLY A 79 -2.50 5.20 -10.49
C GLY A 79 -2.63 3.81 -9.87
N THR A 80 -1.57 3.02 -9.94
CA THR A 80 -1.54 1.67 -9.37
C THR A 80 -0.62 1.56 -8.14
N SER A 81 -0.21 2.70 -7.58
CA SER A 81 0.61 2.74 -6.37
C SER A 81 -0.25 3.08 -5.15
N VAL A 82 -0.11 2.29 -4.09
CA VAL A 82 -0.86 2.43 -2.85
C VAL A 82 0.10 2.83 -1.74
N VAL A 83 -0.23 3.89 -1.01
CA VAL A 83 0.59 4.39 0.09
C VAL A 83 -0.09 4.09 1.41
N LEU A 84 0.59 3.39 2.29
CA LEU A 84 0.08 2.97 3.60
C LEU A 84 0.98 3.49 4.71
N TYR A 85 0.37 3.79 5.86
CA TYR A 85 1.07 4.27 7.05
C TYR A 85 0.54 3.63 8.32
N ARG A 86 1.43 3.24 9.19
CA ARG A 86 1.12 2.78 10.53
C ARG A 86 2.29 3.14 11.46
#